data_68e76ecc817f6b636796a45e16bb6d43
#
_entry.id   68e76ecc817f6b636796a45e16bb6d43
#
_cell.length_a   1.000
_cell.length_b   1.000
_cell.length_c   1.000
_cell.angle_alpha   90.00
_cell.angle_beta   90.00
_cell.angle_gamma   90.00
#
_symmetry.space_group_name_H-M   'P 1'
#
loop_
_entity.id
_entity.type
_entity.pdbx_description
1 polymer ?
#
loop_
_entity_poly.entity_id
_entity_poly.type
_entity_poly.pdbx_seq_one_letter_code
_entity_poly.pdbx_strand_id
1 'polypeptide(L)'
;MKSAFGCIGTWVGIFIAMLILPEDIAPIFAIAIAVGGWWLGYAIAKIIEEEKENERRRKEEYERRRREEEYERNRKAQRRAEALSFARKYPEATKYYFKYHWGITKTFISDYDITDERAEVLLGHRYTYEQEEQKQNAAYRQKVEAEREARRKAEQEAAERKRREEERERIRKEAEIRNLINTLPACVSSWNSHSNSSIKHKYFYDYYPYGVYKDYASSSMWDTWKTVWHFKNDPSKNVSSIEHRSALNKVVDLVEGTLRSTFGSKTEYLTLVCLTASTQRKTELRFKEFADRVCSDLKMTNAFPYINVAADGSAKHEGGTGVGGKTYNSTFFNGKYVVLFDDVRTSGSSLEQERRNLESLGAKVICAITIAQTTH
;
A
#
# COMPACT_ATOMS: atom_id res chain seq x y z
N MET A 1 -6.17 12.51 16.77
CA MET A 1 -5.50 13.82 16.99
C MET A 1 -3.97 13.74 16.87
N LYS A 2 -3.28 12.70 17.33
CA LYS A 2 -1.78 12.61 17.23
C LYS A 2 -1.21 12.49 15.81
N SER A 3 -1.98 11.97 14.83
CA SER A 3 -1.55 11.87 13.43
C SER A 3 -1.51 13.23 12.69
N ALA A 4 -2.34 14.18 13.10
CA ALA A 4 -2.37 15.51 12.48
C ALA A 4 -1.12 16.35 12.82
N PHE A 5 -0.58 16.21 14.04
CA PHE A 5 0.63 16.93 14.44
C PHE A 5 1.90 16.45 13.71
N GLY A 6 1.99 15.16 13.38
CA GLY A 6 3.10 14.61 12.59
C GLY A 6 3.15 15.20 11.18
N CYS A 7 2.00 15.28 10.51
CA CYS A 7 1.90 15.86 9.18
C CYS A 7 2.24 17.36 9.16
N ILE A 8 1.76 18.12 10.15
CA ILE A 8 2.04 19.57 10.24
C ILE A 8 3.55 19.80 10.45
N GLY A 9 4.19 19.04 11.33
CA GLY A 9 5.64 19.16 11.59
C GLY A 9 6.47 18.85 10.33
N THR A 10 6.07 17.85 9.53
CA THR A 10 6.74 17.48 8.28
C THR A 10 6.59 18.59 7.23
N TRP A 11 5.41 19.17 7.06
CA TRP A 11 5.17 20.27 6.12
C TRP A 11 5.91 21.55 6.51
N VAL A 12 5.96 21.87 7.80
CA VAL A 12 6.74 23.02 8.32
C VAL A 12 8.23 22.79 8.08
N GLY A 13 8.74 21.58 8.32
CA GLY A 13 10.14 21.23 8.04
C GLY A 13 10.50 21.35 6.57
N ILE A 14 9.64 20.90 5.66
CA ILE A 14 9.82 21.04 4.20
C ILE A 14 9.83 22.52 3.81
N PHE A 15 8.91 23.31 4.35
CA PHE A 15 8.81 24.74 4.03
C PHE A 15 10.03 25.52 4.52
N ILE A 16 10.52 25.22 5.72
CA ILE A 16 11.75 25.83 6.27
C ILE A 16 12.97 25.40 5.46
N ALA A 17 13.07 24.16 5.04
CA ALA A 17 14.18 23.68 4.19
C ALA A 17 14.18 24.39 2.82
N MET A 18 13.02 24.65 2.22
CA MET A 18 12.93 25.41 0.96
C MET A 18 13.30 26.88 1.10
N LEU A 19 13.15 27.46 2.31
CA LEU A 19 13.48 28.88 2.55
C LEU A 19 14.94 29.14 2.88
N ILE A 20 15.65 28.13 3.42
CA ILE A 20 17.00 28.33 3.99
C ILE A 20 18.10 27.69 3.12
N LEU A 21 17.77 26.67 2.35
CA LEU A 21 18.75 25.93 1.55
C LEU A 21 18.86 26.50 0.12
N PRO A 22 20.06 26.40 -0.51
CA PRO A 22 20.23 26.73 -1.93
C PRO A 22 19.23 25.96 -2.81
N GLU A 23 18.80 26.60 -3.90
CA GLU A 23 17.77 26.07 -4.81
C GLU A 23 18.08 24.67 -5.35
N ASP A 24 19.37 24.33 -5.50
CA ASP A 24 19.84 23.03 -6.00
C ASP A 24 19.72 21.90 -4.97
N ILE A 25 19.67 22.22 -3.67
CA ILE A 25 19.72 21.25 -2.56
C ILE A 25 18.35 21.13 -1.86
N ALA A 26 17.57 22.19 -1.85
CA ALA A 26 16.26 22.22 -1.21
C ALA A 26 15.31 21.10 -1.63
N PRO A 27 15.20 20.71 -2.91
CA PRO A 27 14.34 19.60 -3.34
C PRO A 27 14.78 18.24 -2.79
N ILE A 28 16.09 18.02 -2.68
CA ILE A 28 16.64 16.75 -2.16
C ILE A 28 16.29 16.60 -0.67
N PHE A 29 16.43 17.68 0.10
CA PHE A 29 16.06 17.69 1.51
C PHE A 29 14.54 17.56 1.72
N ALA A 30 13.72 18.18 0.88
CA ALA A 30 12.28 18.06 0.93
C ALA A 30 11.83 16.60 0.71
N ILE A 31 12.44 15.91 -0.23
CA ILE A 31 12.20 14.48 -0.50
C ILE A 31 12.65 13.63 0.69
N ALA A 32 13.82 13.89 1.26
CA ALA A 32 14.33 13.16 2.41
C ALA A 32 13.42 13.31 3.65
N ILE A 33 12.90 14.51 3.90
CA ILE A 33 11.95 14.78 4.98
C ILE A 33 10.60 14.08 4.74
N ALA A 34 10.11 14.10 3.49
CA ALA A 34 8.87 13.44 3.13
C ALA A 34 8.96 11.92 3.27
N VAL A 35 10.05 11.31 2.80
CA VAL A 35 10.32 9.87 2.93
C VAL A 35 10.53 9.49 4.41
N GLY A 36 11.28 10.28 5.17
CA GLY A 36 11.48 10.08 6.60
C GLY A 36 10.17 10.18 7.39
N GLY A 37 9.33 11.16 7.07
CA GLY A 37 8.01 11.31 7.69
C GLY A 37 7.07 10.17 7.39
N TRP A 38 7.07 9.66 6.18
CA TRP A 38 6.29 8.47 5.79
C TRP A 38 6.77 7.21 6.51
N TRP A 39 8.10 7.00 6.59
CA TRP A 39 8.71 5.88 7.33
C TRP A 39 8.40 5.92 8.82
N LEU A 40 8.48 7.10 9.43
CA LEU A 40 8.14 7.30 10.83
C LEU A 40 6.65 7.03 11.09
N GLY A 41 5.77 7.51 10.22
CA GLY A 41 4.34 7.23 10.28
C GLY A 41 4.00 5.74 10.18
N TYR A 42 4.68 5.03 9.27
CA TYR A 42 4.55 3.58 9.14
C TYR A 42 5.06 2.82 10.38
N ALA A 43 6.21 3.21 10.92
CA ALA A 43 6.76 2.61 12.13
C ALA A 43 5.85 2.81 13.34
N ILE A 44 5.30 4.03 13.51
CA ILE A 44 4.35 4.34 14.59
C ILE A 44 3.06 3.52 14.43
N ALA A 45 2.52 3.41 13.22
CA ALA A 45 1.32 2.60 12.95
C ALA A 45 1.55 1.13 13.32
N LYS A 46 2.71 0.58 12.96
CA LYS A 46 3.10 -0.80 13.30
C LYS A 46 3.22 -1.03 14.80
N ILE A 47 3.83 -0.08 15.54
CA ILE A 47 3.92 -0.14 17.01
C ILE A 47 2.53 -0.12 17.65
N ILE A 48 1.62 0.75 17.16
CA ILE A 48 0.25 0.82 17.67
C ILE A 48 -0.52 -0.49 17.41
N GLU A 49 -0.30 -1.13 16.27
CA GLU A 49 -0.93 -2.40 15.92
C GLU A 49 -0.40 -3.55 16.79
N GLU A 50 0.90 -3.61 17.02
CA GLU A 50 1.53 -4.56 17.97
C GLU A 50 1.05 -4.35 19.41
N GLU A 51 0.87 -3.10 19.84
CA GLU A 51 0.36 -2.78 21.17
C GLU A 51 -1.10 -3.23 21.35
N LYS A 52 -1.94 -3.04 20.32
CA LYS A 52 -3.32 -3.55 20.32
C LYS A 52 -3.40 -5.08 20.35
N GLU A 53 -2.51 -5.75 19.63
CA GLU A 53 -2.44 -7.21 19.65
C GLU A 53 -1.95 -7.74 20.99
N ASN A 54 -0.97 -7.07 21.62
CA ASN A 54 -0.50 -7.39 22.97
C ASN A 54 -1.60 -7.14 24.04
N GLU A 55 -2.40 -6.09 23.87
CA GLU A 55 -3.56 -5.86 24.74
C GLU A 55 -4.62 -6.96 24.63
N ARG A 56 -4.89 -7.45 23.38
CA ARG A 56 -5.78 -8.61 23.18
C ARG A 56 -5.24 -9.85 23.86
N ARG A 57 -3.95 -10.18 23.68
CA ARG A 57 -3.31 -11.34 24.33
C ARG A 57 -3.40 -11.25 25.87
N ARG A 58 -3.17 -10.06 26.46
CA ARG A 58 -3.32 -9.84 27.89
C ARG A 58 -4.75 -10.06 28.39
N LYS A 59 -5.75 -9.60 27.63
CA LYS A 59 -7.18 -9.84 27.96
C LYS A 59 -7.54 -11.32 27.93
N GLU A 60 -7.11 -12.03 26.91
CA GLU A 60 -7.34 -13.48 26.78
C GLU A 60 -6.67 -14.27 27.91
N GLU A 61 -5.44 -13.86 28.29
CA GLU A 61 -4.71 -14.48 29.39
C GLU A 61 -5.37 -14.22 30.76
N TYR A 62 -5.88 -12.98 30.97
CA TYR A 62 -6.65 -12.64 32.15
C TYR A 62 -7.95 -13.45 32.27
N GLU A 63 -8.71 -13.59 31.17
CA GLU A 63 -9.91 -14.40 31.14
C GLU A 63 -9.62 -15.89 31.40
N ARG A 64 -8.51 -16.38 30.86
CA ARG A 64 -8.07 -17.77 31.13
C ARG A 64 -7.77 -17.96 32.60
N ARG A 65 -6.97 -17.10 33.23
CA ARG A 65 -6.67 -17.16 34.69
C ARG A 65 -7.94 -17.08 35.54
N ARG A 66 -8.86 -16.19 35.17
CA ARG A 66 -10.13 -16.08 35.87
C ARG A 66 -10.97 -17.35 35.80
N ARG A 67 -11.02 -18.01 34.65
CA ARG A 67 -11.70 -19.31 34.48
C ARG A 67 -11.01 -20.41 35.29
N GLU A 68 -9.70 -20.43 35.33
CA GLU A 68 -8.91 -21.37 36.12
C GLU A 68 -9.18 -21.20 37.63
N GLU A 69 -9.22 -19.96 38.14
CA GLU A 69 -9.56 -19.65 39.52
C GLU A 69 -11.00 -19.98 39.90
N GLU A 70 -11.94 -19.76 38.99
CA GLU A 70 -13.33 -20.12 39.17
C GLU A 70 -13.51 -21.64 39.20
N TYR A 71 -12.80 -22.34 38.33
CA TYR A 71 -12.78 -23.82 38.35
C TYR A 71 -12.21 -24.36 39.65
N GLU A 72 -11.08 -23.84 40.14
CA GLU A 72 -10.50 -24.26 41.42
C GLU A 72 -11.46 -24.01 42.62
N ARG A 73 -12.14 -22.86 42.63
CA ARG A 73 -13.16 -22.55 43.65
C ARG A 73 -14.32 -23.54 43.62
N ASN A 74 -14.81 -23.84 42.43
CA ASN A 74 -15.91 -24.78 42.27
C ASN A 74 -15.51 -26.21 42.68
N ARG A 75 -14.28 -26.61 42.32
CA ARG A 75 -13.71 -27.90 42.73
C ARG A 75 -13.64 -28.04 44.26
N LYS A 76 -13.11 -27.01 44.94
CA LYS A 76 -13.02 -27.00 46.42
C LYS A 76 -14.44 -27.03 47.06
N ALA A 77 -15.36 -26.25 46.51
CA ALA A 77 -16.74 -26.27 46.97
C ALA A 77 -17.40 -27.66 46.80
N GLN A 78 -17.15 -28.30 45.66
CA GLN A 78 -17.65 -29.65 45.39
C GLN A 78 -17.05 -30.67 46.37
N ARG A 79 -15.75 -30.62 46.64
CA ARG A 79 -15.10 -31.51 47.64
C ARG A 79 -15.63 -31.29 49.03
N ARG A 80 -15.87 -30.06 49.47
CA ARG A 80 -16.52 -29.78 50.73
C ARG A 80 -17.92 -30.35 50.77
N ALA A 81 -18.68 -30.21 49.68
CA ALA A 81 -20.04 -30.77 49.60
C ALA A 81 -20.03 -32.31 49.66
N GLU A 82 -19.05 -32.95 48.99
CA GLU A 82 -18.89 -34.41 49.05
C GLU A 82 -18.47 -34.87 50.44
N ALA A 83 -17.49 -34.16 51.07
CA ALA A 83 -17.10 -34.45 52.45
C ALA A 83 -18.27 -34.22 53.44
N LEU A 84 -19.08 -33.21 53.19
CA LEU A 84 -20.28 -32.94 53.95
C LEU A 84 -21.33 -34.04 53.75
N SER A 85 -21.51 -34.47 52.52
CA SER A 85 -22.40 -35.62 52.22
C SER A 85 -21.93 -36.90 52.94
N PHE A 86 -20.63 -37.13 52.93
CA PHE A 86 -20.06 -38.24 53.72
C PHE A 86 -20.27 -38.06 55.23
N ALA A 87 -19.98 -36.85 55.73
CA ALA A 87 -20.13 -36.52 57.12
C ALA A 87 -21.58 -36.68 57.60
N ARG A 88 -22.58 -36.33 56.79
CA ARG A 88 -23.99 -36.52 57.04
C ARG A 88 -24.42 -37.99 57.00
N LYS A 89 -23.86 -38.76 56.06
CA LYS A 89 -24.18 -40.19 55.90
C LYS A 89 -23.51 -41.06 56.97
N TYR A 90 -22.30 -40.67 57.39
CA TYR A 90 -21.50 -41.44 58.37
C TYR A 90 -21.02 -40.55 59.52
N PRO A 91 -21.94 -40.04 60.39
CA PRO A 91 -21.61 -39.05 61.43
C PRO A 91 -20.60 -39.59 62.45
N GLU A 92 -20.67 -40.84 62.79
CA GLU A 92 -19.74 -41.41 63.79
C GLU A 92 -18.32 -41.61 63.24
N ALA A 93 -18.17 -42.00 61.99
CA ALA A 93 -16.89 -42.05 61.34
C ALA A 93 -16.25 -40.67 61.21
N THR A 94 -17.09 -39.64 60.92
CA THR A 94 -16.64 -38.26 60.81
C THR A 94 -16.16 -37.73 62.16
N LYS A 95 -16.93 -37.97 63.26
CA LYS A 95 -16.53 -37.63 64.64
C LYS A 95 -15.19 -38.29 65.01
N TYR A 96 -15.03 -39.56 64.64
CA TYR A 96 -13.80 -40.30 64.92
C TYR A 96 -12.61 -39.60 64.22
N TYR A 97 -12.68 -39.24 62.91
CA TYR A 97 -11.63 -38.57 62.17
C TYR A 97 -11.37 -37.14 62.68
N PHE A 98 -12.40 -36.39 63.02
CA PHE A 98 -12.26 -35.05 63.62
C PHE A 98 -11.53 -35.09 64.94
N LYS A 99 -11.84 -36.07 65.82
CA LYS A 99 -11.13 -36.32 67.06
C LYS A 99 -9.67 -36.73 66.83
N TYR A 100 -9.46 -37.63 65.92
CA TYR A 100 -8.13 -38.21 65.67
C TYR A 100 -7.17 -37.21 65.05
N HIS A 101 -7.61 -36.48 64.07
CA HIS A 101 -6.71 -35.57 63.31
C HIS A 101 -6.64 -34.16 63.90
N TRP A 102 -7.71 -33.67 64.52
CA TRP A 102 -7.77 -32.30 65.04
C TRP A 102 -8.14 -32.12 66.48
N GLY A 103 -8.33 -33.23 67.23
CA GLY A 103 -8.72 -33.21 68.64
C GLY A 103 -10.12 -32.64 68.87
N ILE A 104 -10.97 -32.57 67.86
CA ILE A 104 -12.28 -32.01 67.94
C ILE A 104 -13.28 -33.04 68.38
N THR A 105 -13.86 -32.79 69.56
CA THR A 105 -14.80 -33.72 70.23
C THR A 105 -16.26 -33.26 70.17
N LYS A 106 -16.61 -32.41 69.23
CA LYS A 106 -17.97 -31.92 69.04
C LYS A 106 -18.96 -33.06 68.74
N THR A 107 -20.11 -32.96 69.41
CA THR A 107 -21.22 -33.91 69.18
C THR A 107 -21.93 -33.71 67.83
N PHE A 108 -21.90 -32.51 67.30
CA PHE A 108 -22.45 -32.14 66.03
C PHE A 108 -21.39 -31.44 65.16
N ILE A 109 -21.24 -31.88 63.92
CA ILE A 109 -20.33 -31.24 62.94
C ILE A 109 -21.20 -30.46 61.94
N SER A 110 -21.02 -29.15 61.97
CA SER A 110 -21.75 -28.25 61.06
C SER A 110 -21.00 -28.16 59.68
N ASP A 111 -21.71 -27.62 58.73
CA ASP A 111 -21.15 -27.35 57.40
C ASP A 111 -19.89 -26.46 57.46
N TYR A 112 -19.83 -25.54 58.44
CA TYR A 112 -18.69 -24.66 58.68
C TYR A 112 -17.46 -25.38 59.27
N ASP A 113 -17.64 -26.55 59.83
CA ASP A 113 -16.54 -27.34 60.35
C ASP A 113 -15.77 -28.11 59.24
N ILE A 114 -16.38 -28.24 58.09
CA ILE A 114 -15.76 -28.89 56.91
C ILE A 114 -14.96 -27.87 56.12
N THR A 115 -13.74 -27.62 56.55
CA THR A 115 -12.75 -26.84 55.82
C THR A 115 -12.20 -27.66 54.61
N ASP A 116 -11.50 -27.03 53.69
CA ASP A 116 -10.88 -27.72 52.53
C ASP A 116 -9.94 -28.83 53.02
N GLU A 117 -9.12 -28.57 54.02
CA GLU A 117 -8.17 -29.54 54.61
C GLU A 117 -8.87 -30.71 55.25
N ARG A 118 -9.97 -30.44 55.98
CA ARG A 118 -10.74 -31.50 56.64
C ARG A 118 -11.52 -32.34 55.64
N ALA A 119 -12.02 -31.70 54.58
CA ALA A 119 -12.67 -32.42 53.49
C ALA A 119 -11.69 -33.41 52.83
N GLU A 120 -10.41 -32.96 52.59
CA GLU A 120 -9.38 -33.84 52.00
C GLU A 120 -9.11 -35.07 52.91
N VAL A 121 -8.96 -34.88 54.21
CA VAL A 121 -8.71 -35.96 55.12
C VAL A 121 -9.90 -36.90 55.21
N LEU A 122 -11.11 -36.37 55.29
CA LEU A 122 -12.34 -37.21 55.31
C LEU A 122 -12.50 -38.05 54.04
N LEU A 123 -12.16 -37.45 52.89
CA LEU A 123 -12.26 -38.14 51.62
C LEU A 123 -11.06 -39.11 51.38
N GLY A 124 -9.86 -38.77 51.89
CA GLY A 124 -8.67 -39.62 51.79
C GLY A 124 -8.76 -40.96 52.58
N HIS A 125 -9.59 -40.99 53.60
CA HIS A 125 -9.81 -42.25 54.34
C HIS A 125 -10.74 -43.25 53.61
N ARG A 126 -11.25 -42.93 52.48
CA ARG A 126 -11.83 -43.92 51.57
C ARG A 126 -10.71 -44.52 50.73
N TYR A 127 -10.26 -45.72 51.15
CA TYR A 127 -9.17 -46.46 50.52
C TYR A 127 -9.27 -46.62 48.99
N THR A 128 -10.46 -46.64 48.47
CA THR A 128 -10.73 -46.65 47.01
C THR A 128 -10.79 -45.28 46.38
N TYR A 129 -10.96 -44.19 47.15
CA TYR A 129 -11.26 -42.85 46.64
C TYR A 129 -10.04 -42.18 46.07
N GLU A 130 -8.88 -42.23 46.75
CA GLU A 130 -7.69 -41.64 46.21
C GLU A 130 -7.23 -42.29 44.90
N GLN A 131 -7.33 -43.63 44.81
CA GLN A 131 -7.00 -44.34 43.58
C GLN A 131 -7.97 -44.04 42.46
N GLU A 132 -9.28 -43.97 42.76
CA GLU A 132 -10.29 -43.56 41.78
C GLU A 132 -10.16 -42.10 41.39
N GLU A 133 -9.88 -41.19 42.36
CA GLU A 133 -9.65 -39.78 42.09
C GLU A 133 -8.40 -39.56 41.26
N GLN A 134 -7.29 -40.24 41.59
CA GLN A 134 -6.11 -40.17 40.76
C GLN A 134 -6.32 -40.69 39.33
N LYS A 135 -7.11 -41.75 39.17
CA LYS A 135 -7.51 -42.27 37.86
C LYS A 135 -8.41 -41.28 37.11
N GLN A 136 -9.40 -40.68 37.81
CA GLN A 136 -10.32 -39.69 37.23
C GLN A 136 -9.58 -38.41 36.86
N ASN A 137 -8.68 -37.94 37.75
CA ASN A 137 -7.85 -36.76 37.48
C ASN A 137 -6.84 -36.99 36.32
N ALA A 138 -6.25 -38.23 36.26
CA ALA A 138 -5.40 -38.59 35.14
C ALA A 138 -6.18 -38.65 33.82
N ALA A 139 -7.35 -39.30 33.83
CA ALA A 139 -8.24 -39.35 32.66
C ALA A 139 -8.78 -37.97 32.25
N TYR A 140 -9.09 -37.12 33.22
CA TYR A 140 -9.50 -35.75 32.98
C TYR A 140 -8.35 -34.90 32.37
N ARG A 141 -7.13 -35.00 32.94
CA ARG A 141 -5.94 -34.34 32.38
C ARG A 141 -5.66 -34.79 30.96
N GLN A 142 -5.73 -36.09 30.70
CA GLN A 142 -5.56 -36.63 29.34
C GLN A 142 -6.64 -36.10 28.39
N LYS A 143 -7.90 -36.03 28.84
CA LYS A 143 -9.00 -35.50 28.04
C LYS A 143 -8.78 -34.00 27.72
N VAL A 144 -8.43 -33.20 28.74
CA VAL A 144 -8.15 -31.75 28.56
C VAL A 144 -6.94 -31.53 27.66
N GLU A 145 -5.92 -32.35 27.79
CA GLU A 145 -4.71 -32.26 26.95
C GLU A 145 -5.03 -32.65 25.49
N ALA A 146 -5.77 -33.71 25.29
CA ALA A 146 -6.26 -34.11 23.97
C ALA A 146 -7.17 -33.05 23.31
N GLU A 147 -8.07 -32.45 24.08
CA GLU A 147 -8.91 -31.34 23.60
C GLU A 147 -8.05 -30.10 23.25
N ARG A 148 -7.03 -29.78 24.07
CA ARG A 148 -6.10 -28.68 23.77
C ARG A 148 -5.27 -28.95 22.51
N GLU A 149 -4.78 -30.18 22.34
CA GLU A 149 -4.05 -30.54 21.11
C GLU A 149 -4.96 -30.53 19.89
N ALA A 150 -6.17 -31.06 19.99
CA ALA A 150 -7.16 -31.02 18.90
C ALA A 150 -7.49 -29.58 18.51
N ARG A 151 -7.68 -28.71 19.52
CA ARG A 151 -7.93 -27.27 19.29
C ARG A 151 -6.74 -26.59 18.62
N ARG A 152 -5.51 -26.83 19.10
CA ARG A 152 -4.29 -26.28 18.47
C ARG A 152 -4.14 -26.74 17.03
N LYS A 153 -4.39 -28.02 16.74
CA LYS A 153 -4.36 -28.54 15.36
C LYS A 153 -5.42 -27.87 14.49
N ALA A 154 -6.65 -27.72 14.99
CA ALA A 154 -7.72 -27.05 14.26
C ALA A 154 -7.41 -25.57 14.00
N GLU A 155 -6.84 -24.86 14.99
CA GLU A 155 -6.41 -23.47 14.84
C GLU A 155 -5.26 -23.34 13.82
N GLN A 156 -4.29 -24.25 13.84
CA GLN A 156 -3.19 -24.29 12.87
C GLN A 156 -3.70 -24.58 11.45
N GLU A 157 -4.57 -25.57 11.30
CA GLU A 157 -5.17 -25.89 10.00
C GLU A 157 -6.03 -24.73 9.46
N ALA A 158 -6.81 -24.07 10.33
CA ALA A 158 -7.60 -22.91 9.95
C ALA A 158 -6.70 -21.74 9.51
N ALA A 159 -5.61 -21.48 10.24
CA ALA A 159 -4.65 -20.45 9.89
C ALA A 159 -3.93 -20.76 8.56
N GLU A 160 -3.58 -22.02 8.34
CA GLU A 160 -2.94 -22.44 7.09
C GLU A 160 -3.91 -22.35 5.90
N ARG A 161 -5.17 -22.76 6.08
CA ARG A 161 -6.22 -22.59 5.05
C ARG A 161 -6.39 -21.12 4.68
N LYS A 162 -6.47 -20.24 5.67
CA LYS A 162 -6.59 -18.80 5.46
C LYS A 162 -5.38 -18.24 4.68
N ARG A 163 -4.16 -18.62 5.06
CA ARG A 163 -2.95 -18.22 4.32
C ARG A 163 -2.94 -18.71 2.89
N ARG A 164 -3.36 -19.96 2.64
CA ARG A 164 -3.44 -20.51 1.28
C ARG A 164 -4.52 -19.82 0.46
N GLU A 165 -5.61 -19.39 1.07
CA GLU A 165 -6.69 -18.66 0.39
C GLU A 165 -6.26 -17.23 0.04
N GLU A 166 -5.63 -16.51 0.98
CA GLU A 166 -5.05 -15.19 0.75
C GLU A 166 -3.98 -15.23 -0.36
N GLU A 167 -3.12 -16.24 -0.36
CA GLU A 167 -2.11 -16.43 -1.41
C GLU A 167 -2.73 -16.73 -2.79
N ARG A 168 -3.76 -17.58 -2.84
CA ARG A 168 -4.51 -17.85 -4.08
C ARG A 168 -5.19 -16.58 -4.59
N GLU A 169 -5.77 -15.79 -3.71
CA GLU A 169 -6.41 -14.53 -4.07
C GLU A 169 -5.38 -13.52 -4.61
N ARG A 170 -4.21 -13.44 -3.97
CA ARG A 170 -3.10 -12.60 -4.46
C ARG A 170 -2.66 -13.00 -5.86
N ILE A 171 -2.40 -14.30 -6.07
CA ILE A 171 -1.99 -14.84 -7.39
C ILE A 171 -3.07 -14.57 -8.44
N ARG A 172 -4.35 -14.72 -8.09
CA ARG A 172 -5.46 -14.43 -9.00
C ARG A 172 -5.48 -12.95 -9.39
N LYS A 173 -5.38 -12.04 -8.42
CA LYS A 173 -5.32 -10.59 -8.67
C LYS A 173 -4.11 -10.21 -9.54
N GLU A 174 -2.94 -10.77 -9.26
CA GLU A 174 -1.75 -10.54 -10.08
C GLU A 174 -1.94 -11.04 -11.52
N ALA A 175 -2.56 -12.20 -11.69
CA ALA A 175 -2.87 -12.74 -13.02
C ALA A 175 -3.91 -11.87 -13.76
N GLU A 176 -4.93 -11.39 -13.09
CA GLU A 176 -5.92 -10.46 -13.64
C GLU A 176 -5.28 -9.15 -14.10
N ILE A 177 -4.43 -8.55 -13.26
CA ILE A 177 -3.67 -7.33 -13.59
C ILE A 177 -2.76 -7.59 -14.81
N ARG A 178 -2.04 -8.71 -14.83
CA ARG A 178 -1.18 -9.09 -15.96
C ARG A 178 -2.00 -9.24 -17.26
N ASN A 179 -3.16 -9.86 -17.18
CA ASN A 179 -4.06 -9.98 -18.31
C ASN A 179 -4.56 -8.63 -18.81
N LEU A 180 -4.96 -7.73 -17.91
CA LEU A 180 -5.36 -6.37 -18.25
C LEU A 180 -4.22 -5.61 -18.94
N ILE A 181 -3.02 -5.65 -18.40
CA ILE A 181 -1.82 -5.02 -18.96
C ILE A 181 -1.52 -5.56 -20.37
N ASN A 182 -1.63 -6.86 -20.59
CA ASN A 182 -1.40 -7.47 -21.88
C ASN A 182 -2.37 -6.99 -22.96
N THR A 183 -3.53 -6.44 -22.58
CA THR A 183 -4.49 -5.85 -23.53
C THR A 183 -4.18 -4.41 -23.91
N LEU A 184 -3.26 -3.71 -23.24
CA LEU A 184 -2.95 -2.31 -23.49
C LEU A 184 -2.59 -2.01 -24.95
N PRO A 185 -1.72 -2.80 -25.62
CA PRO A 185 -1.41 -2.56 -27.04
C PRO A 185 -2.63 -2.69 -27.95
N ALA A 186 -3.55 -3.59 -27.62
CA ALA A 186 -4.78 -3.77 -28.41
C ALA A 186 -5.71 -2.57 -28.33
N CYS A 187 -5.71 -1.82 -27.22
CA CYS A 187 -6.53 -0.62 -27.05
C CYS A 187 -6.22 0.46 -28.11
N VAL A 188 -5.00 0.50 -28.62
CA VAL A 188 -4.54 1.47 -29.62
C VAL A 188 -4.36 0.87 -31.01
N SER A 189 -4.86 -0.33 -31.25
CA SER A 189 -4.69 -1.04 -32.53
C SER A 189 -5.23 -0.25 -33.72
N SER A 190 -6.32 0.50 -33.53
CA SER A 190 -6.94 1.36 -34.54
C SER A 190 -6.22 2.69 -34.75
N TRP A 191 -5.25 3.05 -33.90
CA TRP A 191 -4.51 4.30 -34.07
C TRP A 191 -3.54 4.19 -35.25
N ASN A 192 -3.26 5.33 -35.87
CA ASN A 192 -2.37 5.37 -37.00
C ASN A 192 -0.95 4.95 -36.64
N SER A 193 -0.29 4.23 -37.52
CA SER A 193 1.17 4.06 -37.47
C SER A 193 1.76 4.87 -38.63
N HIS A 194 2.85 5.54 -38.37
CA HIS A 194 3.51 6.29 -39.45
C HIS A 194 4.53 5.38 -40.15
N SER A 195 4.76 5.62 -41.45
CA SER A 195 5.69 4.85 -42.28
C SER A 195 7.09 4.67 -41.68
N ASN A 196 7.54 5.61 -40.88
CA ASN A 196 8.88 5.65 -40.26
C ASN A 196 8.90 5.31 -38.78
N SER A 197 7.77 4.87 -38.16
CA SER A 197 7.68 4.54 -36.75
C SER A 197 6.66 3.45 -36.51
N SER A 198 7.02 2.49 -35.69
CA SER A 198 6.08 1.45 -35.22
C SER A 198 5.14 1.94 -34.10
N ILE A 199 5.34 3.18 -33.61
CA ILE A 199 4.55 3.72 -32.52
C ILE A 199 3.13 4.02 -33.01
N LYS A 200 2.13 3.50 -32.31
CA LYS A 200 0.75 3.92 -32.47
C LYS A 200 0.59 5.35 -32.00
N HIS A 201 0.03 6.21 -32.86
CA HIS A 201 0.04 7.65 -32.63
C HIS A 201 -1.34 8.26 -32.88
N LYS A 202 -1.69 9.22 -32.03
CA LYS A 202 -2.86 10.08 -32.18
C LYS A 202 -2.47 11.56 -32.01
N TYR A 203 -3.07 12.42 -32.82
CA TYR A 203 -2.94 13.85 -32.72
C TYR A 203 -4.31 14.52 -32.87
N PHE A 204 -4.41 15.79 -32.50
CA PHE A 204 -5.68 16.49 -32.47
C PHE A 204 -5.83 17.49 -33.61
N TYR A 205 -4.72 18.08 -34.05
CA TYR A 205 -4.74 19.15 -35.05
C TYR A 205 -3.67 18.93 -36.12
N ASP A 206 -3.99 19.39 -37.36
CA ASP A 206 -3.00 19.53 -38.41
C ASP A 206 -2.19 20.81 -38.19
N TYR A 207 -0.86 20.69 -38.18
CA TYR A 207 0.07 21.79 -37.98
C TYR A 207 0.73 22.15 -39.29
N TYR A 208 0.30 23.25 -39.87
CA TYR A 208 0.92 23.81 -41.07
C TYR A 208 2.11 24.68 -40.69
N PRO A 209 3.31 24.52 -41.34
CA PRO A 209 4.48 25.34 -41.03
C PRO A 209 4.19 26.83 -41.15
N TYR A 210 4.29 27.56 -40.05
CA TYR A 210 3.93 28.99 -39.99
C TYR A 210 4.64 29.82 -41.06
N GLY A 211 5.94 29.62 -41.30
CA GLY A 211 6.75 30.36 -42.28
C GLY A 211 6.26 30.21 -43.72
N VAL A 212 5.55 29.11 -44.01
CA VAL A 212 5.02 28.81 -45.37
C VAL A 212 3.58 29.29 -45.53
N TYR A 213 2.75 29.11 -44.49
CA TYR A 213 1.30 29.23 -44.64
C TYR A 213 0.71 30.47 -43.97
N LYS A 214 1.51 31.33 -43.30
CA LYS A 214 1.02 32.48 -42.52
C LYS A 214 0.14 33.45 -43.36
N ASP A 215 0.49 33.63 -44.61
CA ASP A 215 -0.19 34.60 -45.49
C ASP A 215 -1.52 34.08 -46.09
N TYR A 216 -1.74 32.75 -45.94
CA TYR A 216 -2.95 32.05 -46.44
C TYR A 216 -3.69 31.33 -45.32
N ALA A 217 -3.35 31.62 -44.08
CA ALA A 217 -3.83 30.89 -42.95
C ALA A 217 -5.32 31.03 -42.72
N SER A 218 -6.03 29.92 -42.61
CA SER A 218 -7.40 29.88 -42.15
C SER A 218 -7.49 30.17 -40.65
N SER A 219 -8.68 30.45 -40.15
CA SER A 219 -8.91 30.60 -38.71
C SER A 219 -8.52 29.37 -37.93
N SER A 220 -8.78 28.17 -38.45
CA SER A 220 -8.40 26.89 -37.80
C SER A 220 -6.89 26.71 -37.72
N MET A 221 -6.12 27.14 -38.71
CA MET A 221 -4.68 27.13 -38.67
C MET A 221 -4.14 28.07 -37.59
N TRP A 222 -4.72 29.27 -37.51
CA TRP A 222 -4.39 30.24 -36.46
C TRP A 222 -4.67 29.67 -35.06
N ASP A 223 -5.83 29.02 -34.87
CA ASP A 223 -6.22 28.43 -33.61
C ASP A 223 -5.26 27.28 -33.21
N THR A 224 -4.82 26.46 -34.18
CA THR A 224 -3.80 25.42 -33.94
C THR A 224 -2.48 26.04 -33.51
N TRP A 225 -1.95 27.04 -34.22
CA TRP A 225 -0.71 27.70 -33.87
C TRP A 225 -0.76 28.36 -32.50
N LYS A 226 -1.84 29.11 -32.20
CA LYS A 226 -2.05 29.70 -30.88
C LYS A 226 -2.08 28.61 -29.79
N THR A 227 -2.84 27.55 -30.00
CA THR A 227 -2.91 26.43 -29.02
C THR A 227 -1.52 25.86 -28.73
N VAL A 228 -0.72 25.56 -29.77
CA VAL A 228 0.61 25.02 -29.60
C VAL A 228 1.59 26.04 -28.98
N TRP A 229 1.57 27.32 -29.41
CA TRP A 229 2.47 28.35 -28.91
C TRP A 229 2.18 28.68 -27.45
N HIS A 230 0.92 28.85 -27.11
CA HIS A 230 0.49 29.17 -25.75
C HIS A 230 0.75 27.97 -24.81
N PHE A 231 0.53 26.73 -25.27
CA PHE A 231 0.88 25.54 -24.51
C PHE A 231 2.40 25.46 -24.25
N LYS A 232 3.24 25.74 -25.26
CA LYS A 232 4.71 25.74 -25.12
C LYS A 232 5.21 26.68 -24.03
N ASN A 233 4.50 27.76 -23.77
CA ASN A 233 4.86 28.77 -22.76
C ASN A 233 6.33 29.19 -22.84
N ASP A 234 6.81 29.40 -24.05
CA ASP A 234 8.24 29.74 -24.27
C ASP A 234 8.51 31.14 -23.73
N PRO A 235 9.48 31.32 -22.81
CA PRO A 235 9.83 32.62 -22.23
C PRO A 235 10.22 33.69 -23.25
N SER A 236 10.68 33.28 -24.46
CA SER A 236 11.03 34.19 -25.54
C SER A 236 9.82 34.75 -26.30
N LYS A 237 8.63 34.23 -26.02
CA LYS A 237 7.35 34.65 -26.62
C LYS A 237 6.51 35.26 -25.52
N ASN A 238 5.94 36.43 -25.78
CA ASN A 238 5.08 37.13 -24.80
C ASN A 238 3.71 36.44 -24.67
N VAL A 239 3.72 35.20 -24.11
CA VAL A 239 2.48 34.46 -23.81
C VAL A 239 2.02 34.86 -22.41
N SER A 240 0.80 35.38 -22.33
CA SER A 240 0.19 35.69 -21.04
C SER A 240 -0.16 34.45 -20.25
N SER A 241 -0.20 34.57 -18.93
CA SER A 241 -0.61 33.46 -18.05
C SER A 241 -2.05 32.94 -18.33
N ILE A 242 -2.93 33.83 -18.80
CA ILE A 242 -4.31 33.50 -19.18
C ILE A 242 -4.32 32.64 -20.44
N GLU A 243 -3.57 33.06 -21.48
CA GLU A 243 -3.46 32.30 -22.73
C GLU A 243 -2.82 30.93 -22.54
N HIS A 244 -1.73 30.89 -21.77
CA HIS A 244 -1.11 29.63 -21.43
C HIS A 244 -2.08 28.72 -20.67
N ARG A 245 -2.77 29.20 -19.64
CA ARG A 245 -3.74 28.40 -18.86
C ARG A 245 -4.90 27.91 -19.71
N SER A 246 -5.40 28.74 -20.63
CA SER A 246 -6.44 28.32 -21.55
C SER A 246 -5.99 27.22 -22.49
N ALA A 247 -4.79 27.34 -23.07
CA ALA A 247 -4.23 26.30 -23.92
C ALA A 247 -3.91 25.01 -23.14
N LEU A 248 -3.37 25.14 -21.94
CA LEU A 248 -3.11 24.02 -21.06
C LEU A 248 -4.40 23.25 -20.71
N ASN A 249 -5.45 23.95 -20.28
CA ASN A 249 -6.75 23.32 -20.00
C ASN A 249 -7.28 22.54 -21.21
N LYS A 250 -7.29 23.19 -22.37
CA LYS A 250 -7.73 22.57 -23.63
C LYS A 250 -6.96 21.30 -23.95
N VAL A 251 -5.64 21.34 -23.81
CA VAL A 251 -4.77 20.18 -24.10
C VAL A 251 -4.96 19.07 -23.07
N VAL A 252 -5.08 19.40 -21.78
CA VAL A 252 -5.38 18.42 -20.73
C VAL A 252 -6.69 17.72 -21.03
N ASP A 253 -7.77 18.46 -21.30
CA ASP A 253 -9.10 17.89 -21.60
C ASP A 253 -9.07 16.94 -22.82
N LEU A 254 -8.36 17.31 -23.88
CA LEU A 254 -8.20 16.49 -25.08
C LEU A 254 -7.44 15.19 -24.81
N VAL A 255 -6.34 15.29 -24.07
CA VAL A 255 -5.50 14.13 -23.74
C VAL A 255 -6.22 13.22 -22.77
N GLU A 256 -6.81 13.74 -21.71
CA GLU A 256 -7.58 12.96 -20.75
C GLU A 256 -8.79 12.27 -21.41
N GLY A 257 -9.56 13.00 -22.18
CA GLY A 257 -10.69 12.44 -22.91
C GLY A 257 -10.26 11.29 -23.83
N THR A 258 -9.12 11.44 -24.52
CA THR A 258 -8.55 10.41 -25.39
C THR A 258 -8.08 9.21 -24.61
N LEU A 259 -7.31 9.41 -23.56
CA LEU A 259 -6.80 8.31 -22.73
C LEU A 259 -7.92 7.57 -22.01
N ARG A 260 -8.88 8.29 -21.45
CA ARG A 260 -10.06 7.73 -20.79
C ARG A 260 -10.93 6.91 -21.74
N SER A 261 -11.18 7.42 -22.93
CA SER A 261 -11.97 6.70 -23.95
C SER A 261 -11.24 5.47 -24.50
N THR A 262 -9.91 5.50 -24.59
CA THR A 262 -9.09 4.42 -25.16
C THR A 262 -8.80 3.32 -24.15
N PHE A 263 -8.45 3.67 -22.94
CA PHE A 263 -7.95 2.72 -21.93
C PHE A 263 -8.93 2.47 -20.78
N GLY A 264 -9.90 3.37 -20.54
CA GLY A 264 -10.84 3.28 -19.42
C GLY A 264 -10.10 3.25 -18.06
N SER A 265 -10.44 2.28 -17.23
CA SER A 265 -9.78 2.09 -15.92
C SER A 265 -8.31 1.63 -16.03
N LYS A 266 -7.86 1.14 -17.20
CA LYS A 266 -6.49 0.66 -17.39
C LYS A 266 -5.45 1.80 -17.42
N THR A 267 -5.88 3.08 -17.39
CA THR A 267 -4.98 4.23 -17.29
C THR A 267 -4.07 4.15 -16.06
N GLU A 268 -4.51 3.54 -14.98
CA GLU A 268 -3.72 3.37 -13.75
C GLU A 268 -2.44 2.52 -13.93
N TYR A 269 -2.39 1.68 -14.98
CA TYR A 269 -1.23 0.87 -15.33
C TYR A 269 -0.28 1.58 -16.31
N LEU A 270 -0.62 2.79 -16.75
CA LEU A 270 0.16 3.55 -17.71
C LEU A 270 1.06 4.57 -17.01
N THR A 271 2.17 4.88 -17.65
CA THR A 271 3.12 5.91 -17.24
C THR A 271 3.15 6.98 -18.32
N LEU A 272 2.92 8.23 -17.96
CA LEU A 272 3.02 9.36 -18.87
C LEU A 272 4.46 9.86 -18.94
N VAL A 273 5.02 9.91 -20.14
CA VAL A 273 6.34 10.50 -20.43
C VAL A 273 6.15 11.64 -21.41
N CYS A 274 6.46 12.86 -20.98
CA CYS A 274 6.51 14.01 -21.86
C CYS A 274 7.93 14.13 -22.48
N LEU A 275 8.00 14.35 -23.79
CA LEU A 275 9.27 14.59 -24.46
C LEU A 275 9.88 15.90 -23.97
N THR A 276 11.11 15.84 -23.51
CA THR A 276 11.79 17.02 -22.96
C THR A 276 12.09 18.07 -24.03
N ALA A 277 11.96 19.34 -23.66
CA ALA A 277 12.43 20.45 -24.48
C ALA A 277 13.96 20.56 -24.45
N SER A 278 14.54 21.56 -25.14
CA SER A 278 15.99 21.75 -25.23
C SER A 278 16.69 22.08 -23.91
N THR A 279 15.96 22.56 -22.92
CA THR A 279 16.49 22.87 -21.58
C THR A 279 15.52 22.35 -20.50
N GLN A 280 16.05 22.11 -19.31
CA GLN A 280 15.24 21.70 -18.14
C GLN A 280 14.15 22.74 -17.86
N ARG A 281 14.49 24.02 -17.82
CA ARG A 281 13.52 25.11 -17.58
C ARG A 281 12.38 25.13 -18.60
N LYS A 282 12.68 24.96 -19.89
CA LYS A 282 11.63 24.90 -20.92
C LYS A 282 10.77 23.65 -20.79
N THR A 283 11.38 22.56 -20.38
CA THR A 283 10.66 21.29 -20.09
C THR A 283 9.67 21.48 -18.95
N GLU A 284 10.11 22.10 -17.86
CA GLU A 284 9.25 22.37 -16.67
C GLU A 284 8.10 23.30 -17.01
N LEU A 285 8.37 24.42 -17.67
CA LEU A 285 7.34 25.38 -18.05
C LEU A 285 6.28 24.82 -18.99
N ARG A 286 6.66 23.86 -19.81
CA ARG A 286 5.76 23.25 -20.81
C ARG A 286 4.97 22.07 -20.25
N PHE A 287 5.63 21.18 -19.53
CA PHE A 287 5.10 19.85 -19.28
C PHE A 287 4.82 19.52 -17.81
N LYS A 288 5.39 20.25 -16.85
CA LYS A 288 5.25 19.89 -15.46
C LYS A 288 3.79 19.90 -15.00
N GLU A 289 3.12 21.04 -15.13
CA GLU A 289 1.71 21.18 -14.72
C GLU A 289 0.80 20.27 -15.54
N PHE A 290 1.07 20.12 -16.83
CA PHE A 290 0.34 19.20 -17.69
C PHE A 290 0.42 17.75 -17.21
N ALA A 291 1.64 17.25 -16.96
CA ALA A 291 1.86 15.90 -16.53
C ALA A 291 1.26 15.62 -15.13
N ASP A 292 1.40 16.60 -14.22
CA ASP A 292 0.84 16.49 -12.88
C ASP A 292 -0.67 16.36 -12.92
N ARG A 293 -1.36 17.17 -13.74
CA ARG A 293 -2.82 17.14 -13.87
C ARG A 293 -3.32 15.86 -14.52
N VAL A 294 -2.81 15.53 -15.71
CA VAL A 294 -3.25 14.32 -16.45
C VAL A 294 -3.02 13.07 -15.61
N CYS A 295 -1.88 12.97 -14.96
CA CYS A 295 -1.57 11.80 -14.15
C CYS A 295 -2.44 11.71 -12.89
N SER A 296 -2.73 12.84 -12.24
CA SER A 296 -3.62 12.88 -11.09
C SER A 296 -5.04 12.42 -11.46
N ASP A 297 -5.60 12.99 -12.54
CA ASP A 297 -7.00 12.78 -12.92
C ASP A 297 -7.27 11.40 -13.52
N LEU A 298 -6.27 10.81 -14.14
CA LEU A 298 -6.31 9.45 -14.72
C LEU A 298 -5.67 8.38 -13.86
N LYS A 299 -5.13 8.73 -12.69
CA LYS A 299 -4.37 7.83 -11.79
C LYS A 299 -3.16 7.18 -12.48
N MET A 300 -2.58 7.87 -13.47
CA MET A 300 -1.39 7.41 -14.17
C MET A 300 -0.14 7.64 -13.34
N THR A 301 0.92 6.88 -13.62
CA THR A 301 2.24 7.19 -13.07
C THR A 301 2.85 8.37 -13.83
N ASN A 302 3.27 9.41 -13.10
CA ASN A 302 3.97 10.57 -13.68
C ASN A 302 5.48 10.29 -13.76
N ALA A 303 6.02 10.26 -14.97
CA ALA A 303 7.46 10.06 -15.20
C ALA A 303 8.29 11.34 -15.14
N PHE A 304 7.65 12.51 -15.05
CA PHE A 304 8.32 13.80 -15.11
C PHE A 304 9.50 13.94 -14.12
N PRO A 305 9.41 13.52 -12.85
CA PRO A 305 10.52 13.63 -11.90
C PRO A 305 11.69 12.68 -12.16
N TYR A 306 11.55 11.74 -13.09
CA TYR A 306 12.53 10.68 -13.35
C TYR A 306 13.33 10.86 -14.64
N ILE A 307 13.11 12.00 -15.33
CA ILE A 307 13.81 12.39 -16.54
C ILE A 307 14.34 13.81 -16.35
N ASN A 308 15.65 13.99 -16.49
CA ASN A 308 16.27 15.30 -16.40
C ASN A 308 16.98 15.64 -17.71
N VAL A 309 16.93 16.91 -18.09
CA VAL A 309 17.73 17.45 -19.20
C VAL A 309 19.06 17.92 -18.63
N ALA A 310 20.17 17.33 -19.07
CA ALA A 310 21.48 17.77 -18.63
C ALA A 310 21.74 19.19 -19.13
N ALA A 311 22.30 20.04 -18.28
CA ALA A 311 22.85 21.32 -18.71
C ALA A 311 23.98 21.08 -19.70
N ASP A 312 24.16 21.97 -20.70
CA ASP A 312 25.21 21.88 -21.68
C ASP A 312 26.57 21.62 -21.00
N GLY A 313 27.17 20.46 -21.24
CA GLY A 313 28.51 20.07 -20.86
C GLY A 313 28.72 19.09 -19.70
N SER A 314 27.70 18.76 -18.89
CA SER A 314 27.88 17.93 -17.67
C SER A 314 27.51 16.43 -17.79
N ALA A 315 26.93 15.99 -18.89
CA ALA A 315 26.36 14.64 -19.03
C ALA A 315 27.37 13.46 -19.12
N LYS A 316 28.68 13.71 -19.11
CA LYS A 316 29.71 12.66 -19.33
C LYS A 316 30.34 12.08 -18.05
N HIS A 317 30.11 12.64 -16.87
CA HIS A 317 30.91 12.28 -15.69
C HIS A 317 30.20 11.55 -14.53
N GLU A 318 28.91 11.39 -14.54
CA GLU A 318 28.21 10.75 -13.42
C GLU A 318 27.39 9.50 -13.86
N GLY A 319 28.04 8.47 -14.38
CA GLY A 319 27.47 7.09 -14.44
C GLY A 319 26.05 6.89 -14.98
N GLY A 320 25.39 7.93 -15.45
CA GLY A 320 24.06 7.86 -16.07
C GLY A 320 24.18 7.48 -17.55
N THR A 321 23.30 6.64 -18.03
CA THR A 321 23.14 6.30 -19.46
C THR A 321 22.61 7.52 -20.22
N GLY A 322 23.43 8.57 -20.36
CA GLY A 322 23.06 9.81 -21.04
C GLY A 322 23.03 9.64 -22.55
N VAL A 323 21.87 9.52 -23.14
CA VAL A 323 21.67 9.60 -24.57
C VAL A 323 21.15 11.00 -24.89
N GLY A 324 21.92 11.81 -25.62
CA GLY A 324 21.47 13.10 -26.14
C GLY A 324 21.19 14.18 -25.07
N GLY A 325 22.00 14.26 -24.00
CA GLY A 325 21.84 15.29 -22.96
C GLY A 325 20.70 15.07 -21.98
N LYS A 326 20.14 13.88 -21.94
CA LYS A 326 19.10 13.48 -20.97
C LYS A 326 19.63 12.40 -20.02
N THR A 327 19.16 12.42 -18.79
CA THR A 327 19.39 11.36 -17.81
C THR A 327 18.06 10.75 -17.38
N TYR A 328 18.05 9.43 -17.20
CA TYR A 328 16.86 8.65 -16.85
C TYR A 328 17.14 7.85 -15.57
N ASN A 329 16.14 7.77 -14.72
CA ASN A 329 16.16 6.79 -13.63
C ASN A 329 15.80 5.40 -14.19
N SER A 330 16.81 4.59 -14.49
CA SER A 330 16.63 3.27 -15.12
C SER A 330 15.77 2.32 -14.29
N THR A 331 15.92 2.33 -12.98
CA THR A 331 15.13 1.47 -12.06
C THR A 331 13.66 1.81 -12.13
N PHE A 332 13.31 3.09 -12.31
CA PHE A 332 11.91 3.52 -12.42
C PHE A 332 11.24 2.99 -13.69
N PHE A 333 11.94 3.01 -14.82
CA PHE A 333 11.35 2.67 -16.13
C PHE A 333 11.20 1.17 -16.36
N ASN A 334 11.93 0.34 -15.63
CA ASN A 334 11.86 -1.11 -15.81
C ASN A 334 10.43 -1.63 -15.56
N GLY A 335 9.89 -2.32 -16.57
CA GLY A 335 8.54 -2.90 -16.53
C GLY A 335 7.39 -1.88 -16.67
N LYS A 336 7.65 -0.60 -16.95
CA LYS A 336 6.60 0.40 -17.15
C LYS A 336 5.98 0.34 -18.55
N TYR A 337 4.69 0.66 -18.62
CA TYR A 337 3.92 0.78 -19.86
C TYR A 337 3.70 2.26 -20.16
N VAL A 338 4.32 2.77 -21.21
CA VAL A 338 4.51 4.20 -21.42
C VAL A 338 3.59 4.74 -22.50
N VAL A 339 2.97 5.88 -22.22
CA VAL A 339 2.36 6.78 -23.17
C VAL A 339 3.30 7.97 -23.35
N LEU A 340 3.79 8.19 -24.56
CA LEU A 340 4.58 9.38 -24.90
C LEU A 340 3.67 10.56 -25.20
N PHE A 341 4.09 11.75 -24.78
CA PHE A 341 3.42 12.98 -25.13
C PHE A 341 4.40 14.03 -25.63
N ASP A 342 4.05 14.72 -26.73
CA ASP A 342 4.79 15.85 -27.27
C ASP A 342 3.82 16.93 -27.77
N ASP A 343 4.31 18.13 -27.99
CA ASP A 343 3.50 19.22 -28.54
C ASP A 343 3.24 19.06 -30.05
N VAL A 344 4.26 18.93 -30.85
CA VAL A 344 4.15 18.81 -32.31
C VAL A 344 5.02 17.68 -32.83
N ARG A 345 4.39 16.77 -33.54
CA ARG A 345 5.13 15.80 -34.32
C ARG A 345 5.44 16.34 -35.71
N THR A 346 6.71 16.35 -36.08
CA THR A 346 7.15 16.57 -37.46
C THR A 346 7.46 15.23 -38.16
N SER A 347 8.68 14.80 -38.23
CA SER A 347 9.07 13.50 -38.78
C SER A 347 8.76 12.33 -37.81
N GLY A 348 8.59 12.60 -36.51
CA GLY A 348 8.45 11.59 -35.48
C GLY A 348 9.76 10.99 -34.98
N SER A 349 10.90 11.47 -35.46
CA SER A 349 12.22 10.98 -35.06
C SER A 349 12.49 11.13 -33.57
N SER A 350 12.02 12.23 -32.95
CA SER A 350 12.15 12.46 -31.50
C SER A 350 11.35 11.43 -30.69
N LEU A 351 10.10 11.12 -31.11
CA LEU A 351 9.28 10.10 -30.49
C LEU A 351 9.91 8.72 -30.58
N GLU A 352 10.44 8.39 -31.76
CA GLU A 352 11.10 7.10 -32.00
C GLU A 352 12.40 6.95 -31.19
N GLN A 353 13.18 8.03 -31.10
CA GLN A 353 14.38 8.04 -30.27
C GLN A 353 14.02 7.86 -28.79
N GLU A 354 13.00 8.57 -28.31
CA GLU A 354 12.55 8.44 -26.92
C GLU A 354 12.02 7.03 -26.61
N ARG A 355 11.26 6.44 -27.56
CA ARG A 355 10.84 5.05 -27.47
C ARG A 355 12.03 4.10 -27.27
N ARG A 356 13.04 4.21 -28.12
CA ARG A 356 14.24 3.35 -28.04
C ARG A 356 14.98 3.52 -26.70
N ASN A 357 15.10 4.76 -26.24
CA ASN A 357 15.74 5.04 -24.96
C ASN A 357 15.00 4.36 -23.83
N LEU A 358 13.68 4.52 -23.74
CA LEU A 358 12.85 3.93 -22.68
C LEU A 358 12.78 2.41 -22.75
N GLU A 359 12.69 1.85 -23.95
CA GLU A 359 12.67 0.39 -24.14
C GLU A 359 14.02 -0.23 -23.77
N SER A 360 15.14 0.48 -23.99
CA SER A 360 16.46 0.02 -23.52
C SER A 360 16.57 -0.02 -21.99
N LEU A 361 15.71 0.72 -21.30
CA LEU A 361 15.59 0.72 -19.82
C LEU A 361 14.56 -0.30 -19.31
N GLY A 362 13.98 -1.13 -20.20
CA GLY A 362 13.00 -2.15 -19.84
C GLY A 362 11.54 -1.67 -19.81
N ALA A 363 11.25 -0.46 -20.27
CA ALA A 363 9.88 0.00 -20.47
C ALA A 363 9.28 -0.56 -21.75
N LYS A 364 7.95 -0.46 -21.88
CA LYS A 364 7.22 -0.79 -23.12
C LYS A 364 6.40 0.42 -23.54
N VAL A 365 6.73 1.03 -24.66
CA VAL A 365 5.97 2.15 -25.20
C VAL A 365 4.72 1.63 -25.89
N ILE A 366 3.54 2.05 -25.44
CA ILE A 366 2.24 1.62 -25.94
C ILE A 366 1.79 2.50 -27.10
N CYS A 367 1.89 3.83 -26.92
CA CYS A 367 1.47 4.79 -27.92
C CYS A 367 2.11 6.16 -27.68
N ALA A 368 1.89 7.06 -28.61
CA ALA A 368 2.21 8.48 -28.49
C ALA A 368 0.97 9.34 -28.77
N ILE A 369 0.89 10.47 -28.10
CA ILE A 369 -0.11 11.52 -28.34
C ILE A 369 0.61 12.82 -28.56
N THR A 370 0.20 13.60 -29.55
CA THR A 370 0.69 14.97 -29.77
C THR A 370 -0.46 15.93 -29.91
N ILE A 371 -0.24 17.20 -29.57
CA ILE A 371 -1.26 18.24 -29.82
C ILE A 371 -1.50 18.36 -31.33
N ALA A 372 -0.41 18.36 -32.09
CA ALA A 372 -0.56 18.52 -33.54
C ALA A 372 0.47 17.70 -34.30
N GLN A 373 0.19 17.46 -35.59
CA GLN A 373 1.09 16.84 -36.54
C GLN A 373 1.34 17.77 -37.71
N THR A 374 2.61 17.94 -38.10
CA THR A 374 2.98 18.75 -39.27
C THR A 374 2.43 18.10 -40.54
N THR A 375 1.73 18.91 -41.31
CA THR A 375 1.17 18.58 -42.64
C THR A 375 2.02 19.29 -43.69
N HIS A 376 2.35 18.59 -44.77
CA HIS A 376 3.17 19.10 -45.86
C HIS A 376 2.31 19.40 -47.07
#